data_3a32a1ae2c32b1e472d0019c29c07c38
#
_entry.id   3a32a1ae2c32b1e472d0019c29c07c38
#
_cell.length_a   1.000
_cell.length_b   1.000
_cell.length_c   1.000
_cell.angle_alpha   90.00
_cell.angle_beta   90.00
_cell.angle_gamma   90.00
#
_symmetry.space_group_name_H-M   'P 1'
#
loop_
_entity.id
_entity.type
_entity.pdbx_description
1 polymer ?
#
loop_
_entity_poly.entity_id
_entity_poly.type
_entity_poly.pdbx_seq_one_letter_code
_entity_poly.pdbx_strand_id
1 'polypeptide(L)'
;HGGAHAVAKGDGDVVWGEAIEDCVNGTPKRIYEGGQIKAGKFRKARWDLMSRESYAWASVQTVRGCPKHCSFCSVWRTDGQEPRQREVNPVIEEIVELRRMGFRFIALADDNFYPVTLDDLRMAARREDKTRYNELKALRDERFELMDLMAQLPDDLNFFTQITMECAEDPEFLDAMRVAHIRGALVGIEAVTPEGLKDVYKDFNLAGEELVERLRAFRQHGVYILGSFIFGLPSDRHGTFDATAELA
;
A
#
# COMPACT_ATOMS: atom_id res chain seq x y z
N HIS A 1 -18.20 16.14 12.17
CA HIS A 1 -17.05 17.07 12.30
C HIS A 1 -16.82 17.53 13.75
N GLY A 2 -17.29 16.84 14.68
CA GLY A 2 -17.05 16.64 16.12
C GLY A 2 -16.21 17.66 16.91
N GLY A 3 -16.35 18.95 16.69
CA GLY A 3 -15.68 19.97 17.50
C GLY A 3 -14.31 20.44 16.97
N ALA A 4 -13.84 19.97 15.82
CA ALA A 4 -12.63 20.52 15.20
C ALA A 4 -12.86 21.98 14.76
N HIS A 5 -11.86 22.85 14.97
CA HIS A 5 -11.90 24.24 14.52
C HIS A 5 -11.81 24.37 13.00
N ALA A 6 -11.00 23.53 12.39
CA ALA A 6 -10.81 23.44 10.94
C ALA A 6 -10.60 21.99 10.51
N VAL A 7 -10.91 21.68 9.27
CA VAL A 7 -10.76 20.34 8.67
C VAL A 7 -10.12 20.49 7.30
N ALA A 8 -9.03 19.73 7.04
CA ALA A 8 -8.50 19.54 5.70
C ALA A 8 -9.16 18.30 5.08
N LYS A 9 -9.67 18.42 3.85
CA LYS A 9 -10.22 17.31 3.06
C LYS A 9 -9.27 16.95 1.93
N GLY A 10 -9.12 15.67 1.64
CA GLY A 10 -8.16 15.18 0.67
C GLY A 10 -6.73 15.21 1.20
N ASP A 11 -5.76 15.36 0.31
CA ASP A 11 -4.34 15.36 0.69
C ASP A 11 -3.96 16.64 1.46
N GLY A 12 -3.71 16.50 2.74
CA GLY A 12 -3.30 17.59 3.63
C GLY A 12 -2.03 18.30 3.15
N ASP A 13 -1.13 17.59 2.49
CA ASP A 13 0.11 18.15 1.92
C ASP A 13 -0.11 19.42 1.08
N VAL A 14 -1.25 19.50 0.39
CA VAL A 14 -1.57 20.60 -0.54
C VAL A 14 -1.94 21.88 0.20
N VAL A 15 -2.68 21.77 1.29
CA VAL A 15 -3.28 22.90 2.01
C VAL A 15 -2.65 23.20 3.37
N TRP A 16 -1.68 22.39 3.80
CA TRP A 16 -1.10 22.48 5.13
C TRP A 16 -0.46 23.86 5.42
N GLY A 17 0.29 24.40 4.44
CA GLY A 17 0.92 25.72 4.58
C GLY A 17 -0.11 26.83 4.82
N GLU A 18 -1.16 26.88 3.98
CA GLU A 18 -2.25 27.84 4.10
C GLU A 18 -2.99 27.69 5.45
N ALA A 19 -3.28 26.45 5.84
CA ALA A 19 -3.99 26.18 7.08
C ALA A 19 -3.20 26.67 8.32
N ILE A 20 -1.88 26.48 8.34
CA ILE A 20 -1.01 26.97 9.42
C ILE A 20 -0.96 28.49 9.43
N GLU A 21 -0.79 29.12 8.27
CA GLU A 21 -0.74 30.59 8.17
C GLU A 21 -2.05 31.21 8.65
N ASP A 22 -3.19 30.73 8.21
CA ASP A 22 -4.51 31.19 8.67
C ASP A 22 -4.70 30.98 10.17
N CYS A 23 -4.24 29.86 10.74
CA CYS A 23 -4.28 29.62 12.17
C CYS A 23 -3.42 30.59 12.96
N VAL A 24 -2.21 30.89 12.49
CA VAL A 24 -1.31 31.89 13.13
C VAL A 24 -1.93 33.26 13.09
N ASN A 25 -2.60 33.62 12.01
CA ASN A 25 -3.27 34.91 11.84
C ASN A 25 -4.63 35.00 12.57
N GLY A 26 -5.08 33.92 13.21
CA GLY A 26 -6.35 33.87 13.93
C GLY A 26 -7.60 33.83 13.06
N THR A 27 -7.45 33.50 11.77
CA THR A 27 -8.52 33.48 10.76
C THR A 27 -8.67 32.13 10.06
N PRO A 28 -8.69 30.99 10.79
CA PRO A 28 -8.75 29.69 10.14
C PRO A 28 -10.07 29.49 9.39
N LYS A 29 -9.99 28.94 8.18
CA LYS A 29 -11.16 28.47 7.43
C LYS A 29 -11.76 27.24 8.11
N ARG A 30 -13.08 27.07 7.98
CA ARG A 30 -13.75 25.88 8.50
C ARG A 30 -13.31 24.61 7.75
N ILE A 31 -13.07 24.73 6.44
CA ILE A 31 -12.68 23.62 5.55
C ILE A 31 -11.59 24.10 4.59
N TYR A 32 -10.55 23.31 4.45
CA TYR A 32 -9.50 23.43 3.44
C TYR A 32 -9.63 22.26 2.46
N GLU A 33 -9.79 22.56 1.18
CA GLU A 33 -9.96 21.54 0.13
C GLU A 33 -8.58 21.21 -0.49
N GLY A 34 -7.95 20.14 -0.01
CA GLY A 34 -6.62 19.70 -0.43
C GLY A 34 -6.60 18.96 -1.78
N GLY A 35 -7.74 18.37 -2.19
CA GLY A 35 -7.80 17.59 -3.41
C GLY A 35 -6.87 16.37 -3.37
N GLN A 36 -6.14 16.15 -4.47
CA GLN A 36 -5.16 15.06 -4.59
C GLN A 36 -3.80 15.61 -5.02
N ILE A 37 -2.75 15.26 -4.29
CA ILE A 37 -1.37 15.61 -4.65
C ILE A 37 -0.93 14.83 -5.89
N LYS A 38 -0.22 15.48 -6.80
CA LYS A 38 0.37 14.82 -7.97
C LYS A 38 1.65 14.10 -7.58
N ALA A 39 2.00 13.04 -8.32
CA ALA A 39 3.14 12.16 -8.06
C ALA A 39 4.46 12.92 -7.76
N GLY A 40 4.86 13.87 -8.61
CA GLY A 40 6.08 14.67 -8.42
C GLY A 40 5.99 15.77 -7.34
N LYS A 41 4.90 15.83 -6.57
CA LYS A 41 4.70 16.82 -5.50
C LYS A 41 4.75 16.23 -4.09
N PHE A 42 4.89 14.92 -3.96
CA PHE A 42 5.07 14.29 -2.67
C PHE A 42 6.31 14.85 -1.96
N ARG A 43 6.16 15.12 -0.67
CA ARG A 43 7.24 15.64 0.16
C ARG A 43 7.85 14.52 0.99
N LYS A 44 9.16 14.59 1.15
CA LYS A 44 9.89 13.76 2.11
C LYS A 44 9.49 14.14 3.53
N ALA A 45 9.42 13.15 4.42
CA ALA A 45 9.22 13.39 5.84
C ALA A 45 10.45 14.12 6.47
N ARG A 46 10.23 14.88 7.53
CA ARG A 46 11.26 15.62 8.28
C ARG A 46 11.97 14.67 9.25
N TRP A 47 12.75 13.75 8.72
CA TRP A 47 13.50 12.77 9.50
C TRP A 47 14.51 13.40 10.45
N ASP A 48 14.98 14.59 10.13
CA ASP A 48 15.86 15.42 10.97
C ASP A 48 15.23 15.84 12.31
N LEU A 49 13.91 15.80 12.42
CA LEU A 49 13.18 16.08 13.66
C LEU A 49 12.94 14.84 14.53
N MET A 50 13.31 13.67 14.04
CA MET A 50 13.05 12.40 14.73
C MET A 50 14.28 11.93 15.50
N SER A 51 14.08 11.54 16.78
CA SER A 51 15.12 10.84 17.54
C SER A 51 15.19 9.38 17.10
N ARG A 52 16.30 8.99 16.45
CA ARG A 52 16.54 7.61 15.99
C ARG A 52 16.38 6.57 17.12
N GLU A 53 16.80 6.91 18.31
CA GLU A 53 16.83 6.01 19.48
C GLU A 53 15.43 5.66 19.98
N SER A 54 14.44 6.49 19.65
CA SER A 54 13.05 6.30 20.08
C SER A 54 12.24 5.37 19.17
N TYR A 55 12.79 4.96 18.02
CA TYR A 55 12.06 4.19 17.03
C TYR A 55 12.84 2.98 16.52
N ALA A 56 12.19 1.82 16.50
CA ALA A 56 12.79 0.59 16.01
C ALA A 56 12.92 0.54 14.49
N TRP A 57 11.99 1.17 13.77
CA TRP A 57 11.97 1.24 12.31
C TRP A 57 11.54 2.62 11.82
N ALA A 58 11.80 2.89 10.55
CA ALA A 58 11.29 4.04 9.82
C ALA A 58 10.23 3.61 8.80
N SER A 59 9.52 4.57 8.22
CA SER A 59 8.56 4.30 7.16
C SER A 59 8.74 5.28 6.00
N VAL A 60 8.57 4.80 4.77
CA VAL A 60 8.61 5.60 3.55
C VAL A 60 7.36 5.29 2.73
N GLN A 61 6.60 6.30 2.33
CA GLN A 61 5.49 6.11 1.40
C GLN A 61 6.01 6.16 -0.04
N THR A 62 5.64 5.19 -0.86
CA THR A 62 6.02 5.12 -2.28
C THR A 62 4.83 5.23 -3.22
N VAL A 63 3.64 4.84 -2.76
CA VAL A 63 2.38 4.97 -3.50
C VAL A 63 1.24 5.35 -2.56
N ARG A 64 0.33 6.19 -3.04
CA ARG A 64 -0.89 6.59 -2.36
C ARG A 64 -2.10 6.30 -3.24
N GLY A 65 -3.17 5.78 -2.63
CA GLY A 65 -4.37 5.30 -3.32
C GLY A 65 -4.33 3.80 -3.63
N CYS A 66 -5.51 3.19 -3.69
CA CYS A 66 -5.67 1.76 -3.92
C CYS A 66 -6.81 1.53 -4.92
N PRO A 67 -6.62 0.75 -6.00
CA PRO A 67 -7.66 0.54 -7.01
C PRO A 67 -8.85 -0.28 -6.50
N LYS A 68 -8.72 -0.90 -5.34
CA LYS A 68 -9.78 -1.72 -4.72
C LYS A 68 -10.78 -0.83 -3.96
N HIS A 69 -11.97 -1.38 -3.70
CA HIS A 69 -13.07 -0.65 -3.04
C HIS A 69 -13.71 -1.47 -1.89
N CYS A 70 -12.87 -2.18 -1.13
CA CYS A 70 -13.31 -2.98 0.01
C CYS A 70 -14.24 -2.17 0.93
N SER A 71 -15.35 -2.77 1.39
CA SER A 71 -16.44 -2.05 2.07
C SER A 71 -16.03 -1.39 3.38
N PHE A 72 -15.08 -1.97 4.10
CA PHE A 72 -14.55 -1.49 5.38
C PHE A 72 -13.42 -0.45 5.24
N CYS A 73 -12.79 -0.36 4.06
CA CYS A 73 -11.59 0.45 3.86
C CYS A 73 -11.94 1.90 3.52
N SER A 74 -11.25 2.85 4.12
CA SER A 74 -11.41 4.28 3.82
C SER A 74 -10.53 4.77 2.67
N VAL A 75 -9.44 4.07 2.34
CA VAL A 75 -8.42 4.52 1.38
C VAL A 75 -9.01 4.96 0.04
N TRP A 76 -9.86 4.13 -0.57
CA TRP A 76 -10.45 4.48 -1.87
C TRP A 76 -11.36 5.71 -1.82
N ARG A 77 -11.83 6.11 -0.61
CA ARG A 77 -12.65 7.32 -0.40
C ARG A 77 -11.80 8.54 -0.06
N THR A 78 -10.70 8.38 0.67
CA THR A 78 -9.83 9.46 1.11
C THR A 78 -8.72 9.74 0.12
N ASP A 79 -8.02 8.70 -0.33
CA ASP A 79 -6.83 8.79 -1.17
C ASP A 79 -7.13 8.48 -2.65
N GLY A 80 -8.29 7.87 -2.93
CA GLY A 80 -8.78 7.57 -4.28
C GLY A 80 -8.36 6.20 -4.78
N GLN A 81 -8.97 5.83 -5.92
CA GLN A 81 -8.74 4.54 -6.59
C GLN A 81 -7.67 4.59 -7.69
N GLU A 82 -7.14 5.76 -7.98
CA GLU A 82 -6.02 5.91 -8.92
C GLU A 82 -4.71 5.97 -8.12
N PRO A 83 -3.85 4.94 -8.22
CA PRO A 83 -2.56 4.92 -7.53
C PRO A 83 -1.66 6.05 -8.03
N ARG A 84 -1.12 6.83 -7.11
CA ARG A 84 -0.20 7.93 -7.37
C ARG A 84 1.15 7.57 -6.77
N GLN A 85 2.10 7.24 -7.63
CA GLN A 85 3.44 6.82 -7.23
C GLN A 85 4.34 8.04 -7.05
N ARG A 86 5.22 7.98 -6.05
CA ARG A 86 6.31 8.95 -5.91
C ARG A 86 7.38 8.68 -6.94
N GLU A 87 8.06 9.73 -7.37
CA GLU A 87 9.24 9.60 -8.21
C GLU A 87 10.29 8.70 -7.54
N VAL A 88 10.88 7.82 -8.33
CA VAL A 88 11.73 6.74 -7.81
C VAL A 88 12.99 7.27 -7.12
N ASN A 89 13.70 8.21 -7.75
CA ASN A 89 14.96 8.74 -7.19
C ASN A 89 14.79 9.40 -5.81
N PRO A 90 13.81 10.30 -5.58
CA PRO A 90 13.54 10.86 -4.26
C PRO A 90 13.21 9.81 -3.18
N VAL A 91 12.57 8.69 -3.56
CA VAL A 91 12.31 7.58 -2.63
C VAL A 91 13.62 6.89 -2.25
N ILE A 92 14.48 6.60 -3.21
CA ILE A 92 15.80 5.98 -2.95
C ILE A 92 16.68 6.89 -2.10
N GLU A 93 16.71 8.19 -2.38
CA GLU A 93 17.45 9.16 -1.58
C GLU A 93 16.98 9.18 -0.12
N GLU A 94 15.68 9.12 0.12
CA GLU A 94 15.08 9.05 1.46
C GLU A 94 15.47 7.75 2.18
N ILE A 95 15.43 6.60 1.50
CA ILE A 95 15.87 5.32 2.05
C ILE A 95 17.37 5.36 2.43
N VAL A 96 18.21 5.91 1.57
CA VAL A 96 19.65 6.07 1.84
C VAL A 96 19.90 6.97 3.07
N GLU A 97 19.14 8.05 3.20
CA GLU A 97 19.21 8.91 4.38
C GLU A 97 18.84 8.16 5.65
N LEU A 98 17.73 7.44 5.65
CA LEU A 98 17.29 6.63 6.79
C LEU A 98 18.32 5.56 7.17
N ARG A 99 18.95 4.92 6.17
CA ARG A 99 20.04 3.98 6.43
C ARG A 99 21.24 4.66 7.10
N ARG A 100 21.61 5.87 6.66
CA ARG A 100 22.68 6.67 7.28
C ARG A 100 22.35 7.06 8.71
N MET A 101 21.09 7.29 9.04
CA MET A 101 20.59 7.50 10.39
C MET A 101 20.62 6.22 11.26
N GLY A 102 20.89 5.05 10.67
CA GLY A 102 21.03 3.78 11.38
C GLY A 102 19.82 2.87 11.30
N PHE A 103 18.77 3.20 10.52
CA PHE A 103 17.67 2.29 10.29
C PHE A 103 18.08 1.15 9.36
N ARG A 104 17.61 -0.06 9.67
CA ARG A 104 17.85 -1.28 8.87
C ARG A 104 16.54 -1.97 8.49
N PHE A 105 15.46 -1.63 9.16
CA PHE A 105 14.12 -2.05 8.81
C PHE A 105 13.29 -0.82 8.45
N ILE A 106 12.73 -0.81 7.23
CA ILE A 106 11.93 0.30 6.71
C ILE A 106 10.59 -0.26 6.22
N ALA A 107 9.50 0.23 6.80
CA ALA A 107 8.17 -0.06 6.30
C ALA A 107 7.86 0.83 5.09
N LEU A 108 7.52 0.24 3.96
CA LEU A 108 6.93 0.96 2.84
C LEU A 108 5.44 1.17 3.18
N ALA A 109 5.12 2.38 3.66
CA ALA A 109 3.80 2.74 4.20
C ALA A 109 2.82 3.07 3.05
N ASP A 110 2.61 2.10 2.20
CA ASP A 110 1.82 2.21 0.99
C ASP A 110 0.40 1.69 1.19
N ASP A 111 -0.57 2.27 0.49
CA ASP A 111 -1.93 1.75 0.50
C ASP A 111 -2.03 0.41 -0.24
N ASN A 112 -1.27 0.25 -1.32
CA ASN A 112 -1.07 -1.01 -2.02
C ASN A 112 0.20 -0.92 -2.89
N PHE A 113 1.26 -1.62 -2.51
CA PHE A 113 2.53 -1.65 -3.25
C PHE A 113 2.41 -2.38 -4.60
N TYR A 114 1.38 -3.21 -4.78
CA TYR A 114 1.02 -3.89 -6.03
C TYR A 114 -0.23 -3.26 -6.66
N PRO A 115 -0.13 -2.03 -7.22
CA PRO A 115 -1.28 -1.25 -7.63
C PRO A 115 -1.89 -1.69 -8.97
N VAL A 116 -1.17 -2.48 -9.76
CA VAL A 116 -1.60 -3.00 -11.07
C VAL A 116 -1.42 -4.50 -11.12
N THR A 117 -2.51 -5.22 -11.30
CA THR A 117 -2.50 -6.68 -11.43
C THR A 117 -2.28 -7.12 -12.88
N LEU A 118 -1.85 -8.37 -13.08
CA LEU A 118 -1.78 -8.94 -14.43
C LEU A 118 -3.15 -8.99 -15.11
N ASP A 119 -4.21 -9.13 -14.31
CA ASP A 119 -5.58 -9.16 -14.83
C ASP A 119 -6.06 -7.80 -15.31
N ASP A 120 -5.66 -6.70 -14.64
CA ASP A 120 -5.92 -5.34 -15.11
C ASP A 120 -5.33 -5.12 -16.52
N LEU A 121 -4.09 -5.56 -16.74
CA LEU A 121 -3.44 -5.48 -18.05
C LEU A 121 -4.14 -6.34 -19.10
N ARG A 122 -4.50 -7.59 -18.75
CA ARG A 122 -5.25 -8.49 -19.63
C ARG A 122 -6.61 -7.92 -20.02
N MET A 123 -7.30 -7.33 -19.06
CA MET A 123 -8.62 -6.72 -19.28
C MET A 123 -8.53 -5.51 -20.22
N ALA A 124 -7.55 -4.62 -20.03
CA ALA A 124 -7.33 -3.48 -20.92
C ALA A 124 -7.00 -3.95 -22.34
N ALA A 125 -6.14 -4.97 -22.48
CA ALA A 125 -5.79 -5.55 -23.77
C ALA A 125 -7.00 -6.18 -24.47
N ARG A 126 -7.83 -6.96 -23.76
CA ARG A 126 -9.05 -7.58 -24.32
C ARG A 126 -10.10 -6.56 -24.77
N ARG A 127 -10.15 -5.39 -24.12
CA ARG A 127 -11.04 -4.27 -24.48
C ARG A 127 -10.47 -3.40 -25.59
N GLU A 128 -9.27 -3.72 -26.08
CA GLU A 128 -8.52 -2.91 -27.05
C GLU A 128 -8.29 -1.46 -26.60
N ASP A 129 -8.35 -1.20 -25.30
CA ASP A 129 -8.09 0.12 -24.71
C ASP A 129 -6.58 0.34 -24.56
N LYS A 130 -5.97 0.77 -25.65
CA LYS A 130 -4.54 1.04 -25.72
C LYS A 130 -4.08 2.13 -24.75
N THR A 131 -4.91 3.14 -24.52
CA THR A 131 -4.59 4.24 -23.60
C THR A 131 -4.49 3.69 -22.17
N ARG A 132 -5.53 3.00 -21.73
CA ARG A 132 -5.56 2.40 -20.39
C ARG A 132 -4.46 1.34 -20.20
N TYR A 133 -4.22 0.52 -21.20
CA TYR A 133 -3.13 -0.46 -21.16
C TYR A 133 -1.76 0.21 -20.94
N ASN A 134 -1.47 1.28 -21.69
CA ASN A 134 -0.21 1.99 -21.57
C ASN A 134 -0.06 2.69 -20.20
N GLU A 135 -1.13 3.27 -19.67
CA GLU A 135 -1.13 3.87 -18.32
C GLU A 135 -0.82 2.81 -17.25
N LEU A 136 -1.52 1.67 -17.28
CA LEU A 136 -1.30 0.58 -16.34
C LEU A 136 0.12 0.01 -16.46
N LYS A 137 0.59 -0.16 -17.69
CA LYS A 137 1.95 -0.63 -17.94
C LYS A 137 2.98 0.35 -17.38
N ALA A 138 2.83 1.64 -17.59
CA ALA A 138 3.73 2.65 -17.06
C ALA A 138 3.79 2.61 -15.52
N LEU A 139 2.63 2.53 -14.86
CA LEU A 139 2.56 2.37 -13.40
C LEU A 139 3.29 1.12 -12.90
N ARG A 140 3.16 0.01 -13.64
CA ARG A 140 3.86 -1.24 -13.31
C ARG A 140 5.37 -1.11 -13.54
N ASP A 141 5.78 -0.55 -14.67
CA ASP A 141 7.19 -0.36 -15.01
C ASP A 141 7.90 0.50 -13.94
N GLU A 142 7.26 1.57 -13.45
CA GLU A 142 7.76 2.38 -12.33
C GLU A 142 7.96 1.57 -11.03
N ARG A 143 7.11 0.56 -10.75
CA ARG A 143 7.30 -0.33 -9.59
C ARG A 143 8.54 -1.18 -9.75
N PHE A 144 8.76 -1.73 -10.94
CA PHE A 144 9.98 -2.50 -11.23
C PHE A 144 11.22 -1.63 -11.18
N GLU A 145 11.19 -0.41 -11.73
CA GLU A 145 12.29 0.54 -11.63
C GLU A 145 12.65 0.84 -10.17
N LEU A 146 11.66 1.08 -9.31
CA LEU A 146 11.91 1.27 -7.88
C LEU A 146 12.57 0.03 -7.25
N MET A 147 12.05 -1.17 -7.52
CA MET A 147 12.59 -2.41 -6.99
C MET A 147 14.01 -2.69 -7.51
N ASP A 148 14.30 -2.40 -8.76
CA ASP A 148 15.64 -2.53 -9.36
C ASP A 148 16.67 -1.61 -8.68
N LEU A 149 16.28 -0.38 -8.35
CA LEU A 149 17.16 0.52 -7.59
C LEU A 149 17.27 0.12 -6.11
N MET A 150 16.20 -0.36 -5.50
CA MET A 150 16.26 -0.91 -4.14
C MET A 150 17.18 -2.13 -4.06
N ALA A 151 17.21 -2.97 -5.07
CA ALA A 151 18.08 -4.14 -5.18
C ALA A 151 19.58 -3.79 -5.19
N GLN A 152 19.94 -2.56 -5.57
CA GLN A 152 21.31 -2.06 -5.56
C GLN A 152 21.72 -1.48 -4.21
N LEU A 153 20.79 -1.35 -3.27
CA LEU A 153 21.08 -0.89 -1.91
C LEU A 153 21.80 -1.99 -1.12
N PRO A 154 22.54 -1.62 -0.06
CA PRO A 154 23.17 -2.62 0.79
C PRO A 154 22.20 -3.64 1.37
N ASP A 155 22.64 -4.89 1.44
CA ASP A 155 21.88 -6.07 1.87
C ASP A 155 21.53 -6.10 3.37
N ASP A 156 22.03 -5.14 4.14
CA ASP A 156 21.66 -4.93 5.54
C ASP A 156 20.31 -4.25 5.71
N LEU A 157 19.67 -3.79 4.61
CA LEU A 157 18.32 -3.25 4.60
C LEU A 157 17.28 -4.36 4.44
N ASN A 158 16.17 -4.22 5.16
CA ASN A 158 14.99 -5.07 5.00
C ASN A 158 13.75 -4.20 4.91
N PHE A 159 12.89 -4.53 3.98
CA PHE A 159 11.63 -3.82 3.75
C PHE A 159 10.44 -4.71 4.06
N PHE A 160 9.37 -4.05 4.49
CA PHE A 160 8.06 -4.63 4.67
C PHE A 160 7.04 -3.70 4.01
N THR A 161 6.02 -4.25 3.35
CA THR A 161 5.03 -3.44 2.64
C THR A 161 3.61 -3.95 2.87
N GLN A 162 2.65 -3.40 2.15
CA GLN A 162 1.27 -3.83 2.10
C GLN A 162 0.86 -4.07 0.65
N ILE A 163 0.28 -5.25 0.38
CA ILE A 163 -0.11 -5.68 -0.97
C ILE A 163 -1.45 -6.43 -0.94
N THR A 164 -2.07 -6.54 -2.11
CA THR A 164 -3.23 -7.43 -2.28
C THR A 164 -2.79 -8.86 -2.58
N MET A 165 -3.64 -9.84 -2.23
CA MET A 165 -3.40 -11.26 -2.42
C MET A 165 -3.14 -11.66 -3.88
N GLU A 166 -3.65 -10.91 -4.84
CA GLU A 166 -3.48 -11.15 -6.28
C GLU A 166 -2.02 -11.10 -6.73
N CYS A 167 -1.13 -10.48 -5.93
CA CYS A 167 0.31 -10.49 -6.17
C CYS A 167 0.90 -11.92 -6.20
N ALA A 168 0.24 -12.88 -5.56
CA ALA A 168 0.61 -14.30 -5.61
C ALA A 168 0.58 -14.90 -7.02
N GLU A 169 -0.16 -14.31 -7.94
CA GLU A 169 -0.29 -14.74 -9.33
C GLU A 169 0.78 -14.11 -10.25
N ASP A 170 1.68 -13.32 -9.68
CA ASP A 170 2.71 -12.59 -10.41
C ASP A 170 4.12 -12.97 -9.91
N PRO A 171 4.66 -14.11 -10.34
CA PRO A 171 5.98 -14.60 -9.89
C PRO A 171 7.11 -13.61 -10.19
N GLU A 172 7.03 -12.92 -11.32
CA GLU A 172 8.03 -11.89 -11.69
C GLU A 172 8.07 -10.76 -10.66
N PHE A 173 6.91 -10.27 -10.22
CA PHE A 173 6.82 -9.22 -9.22
C PHE A 173 7.29 -9.71 -7.84
N LEU A 174 6.94 -10.93 -7.45
CA LEU A 174 7.41 -11.54 -6.19
C LEU A 174 8.94 -11.73 -6.19
N ASP A 175 9.53 -12.15 -7.30
CA ASP A 175 10.98 -12.27 -7.42
C ASP A 175 11.66 -10.90 -7.34
N ALA A 176 11.10 -9.88 -7.99
CA ALA A 176 11.61 -8.51 -7.89
C ALA A 176 11.52 -7.97 -6.45
N MET A 177 10.42 -8.23 -5.74
CA MET A 177 10.29 -7.89 -4.30
C MET A 177 11.40 -8.53 -3.48
N ARG A 178 11.66 -9.83 -3.67
CA ARG A 178 12.71 -10.55 -2.95
C ARG A 178 14.10 -9.97 -3.20
N VAL A 179 14.42 -9.66 -4.46
CA VAL A 179 15.71 -9.08 -4.86
C VAL A 179 15.86 -7.66 -4.31
N ALA A 180 14.76 -6.90 -4.25
CA ALA A 180 14.69 -5.56 -3.65
C ALA A 180 14.71 -5.56 -2.10
N HIS A 181 15.04 -6.67 -1.46
CA HIS A 181 15.06 -6.84 0.01
C HIS A 181 13.69 -6.66 0.70
N ILE A 182 12.57 -6.74 -0.04
CA ILE A 182 11.22 -6.76 0.55
C ILE A 182 10.97 -8.16 1.08
N ARG A 183 11.14 -8.34 2.40
CA ARG A 183 11.11 -9.64 3.06
C ARG A 183 9.72 -10.06 3.54
N GLY A 184 8.80 -9.13 3.60
CA GLY A 184 7.44 -9.43 4.03
C GLY A 184 6.42 -8.41 3.61
N ALA A 185 5.16 -8.81 3.68
CA ALA A 185 4.03 -7.95 3.35
C ALA A 185 2.82 -8.24 4.24
N LEU A 186 2.11 -7.17 4.59
CA LEU A 186 0.75 -7.26 5.10
C LEU A 186 -0.17 -7.57 3.93
N VAL A 187 -0.94 -8.64 4.05
CA VAL A 187 -1.93 -9.05 3.07
C VAL A 187 -3.29 -9.17 3.73
N GLY A 188 -4.25 -8.43 3.24
CA GLY A 188 -5.63 -8.57 3.68
C GLY A 188 -6.24 -9.87 3.16
N ILE A 189 -6.30 -10.90 4.00
CA ILE A 189 -7.01 -12.15 3.71
C ILE A 189 -8.49 -11.95 3.97
N GLU A 190 -8.82 -11.32 5.08
CA GLU A 190 -10.10 -10.91 5.63
C GLU A 190 -11.00 -12.08 6.01
N ALA A 191 -11.29 -13.02 5.12
CA ALA A 191 -12.14 -14.17 5.38
C ALA A 191 -11.66 -15.41 4.65
N VAL A 192 -11.96 -16.58 5.22
CA VAL A 192 -11.61 -17.90 4.65
C VAL A 192 -12.76 -18.51 3.85
N THR A 193 -13.90 -17.82 3.77
CA THR A 193 -15.09 -18.27 3.05
C THR A 193 -15.44 -17.30 1.91
N PRO A 194 -16.00 -17.80 0.79
CA PRO A 194 -16.46 -16.93 -0.30
C PRO A 194 -17.53 -15.92 0.14
N GLU A 195 -18.41 -16.32 1.06
CA GLU A 195 -19.47 -15.46 1.60
C GLU A 195 -18.87 -14.30 2.39
N GLY A 196 -17.87 -14.57 3.25
CA GLY A 196 -17.18 -13.54 4.01
C GLY A 196 -16.42 -12.55 3.13
N LEU A 197 -15.77 -13.04 2.06
CA LEU A 197 -15.13 -12.17 1.08
C LEU A 197 -16.13 -11.26 0.37
N LYS A 198 -17.33 -11.77 0.06
CA LYS A 198 -18.43 -11.00 -0.53
C LYS A 198 -18.97 -9.91 0.41
N ASP A 199 -19.08 -10.20 1.71
CA ASP A 199 -19.52 -9.22 2.71
C ASP A 199 -18.62 -7.98 2.76
N VAL A 200 -17.35 -8.16 2.44
CA VAL A 200 -16.34 -7.08 2.47
C VAL A 200 -15.93 -6.56 1.08
N TYR A 201 -16.63 -6.97 0.02
CA TYR A 201 -16.34 -6.61 -1.39
C TYR A 201 -14.92 -6.98 -1.80
N LYS A 202 -14.49 -8.17 -1.39
CA LYS A 202 -13.17 -8.75 -1.69
C LYS A 202 -13.27 -10.07 -2.46
N ASP A 203 -14.27 -10.21 -3.29
CA ASP A 203 -14.53 -11.35 -4.17
C ASP A 203 -13.44 -11.58 -5.23
N PHE A 204 -12.49 -10.67 -5.37
CA PHE A 204 -11.23 -10.89 -6.10
C PHE A 204 -10.21 -11.73 -5.32
N ASN A 205 -10.39 -11.92 -4.02
CA ASN A 205 -9.63 -12.90 -3.23
C ASN A 205 -10.22 -14.30 -3.44
N LEU A 206 -9.41 -15.30 -3.12
CA LEU A 206 -9.80 -16.70 -3.18
C LEU A 206 -9.95 -17.27 -1.77
N ALA A 207 -10.68 -18.35 -1.65
CA ALA A 207 -10.92 -19.07 -0.39
C ALA A 207 -10.51 -20.55 -0.53
N GLY A 208 -10.46 -21.28 0.58
CA GLY A 208 -10.15 -22.72 0.57
C GLY A 208 -8.74 -23.03 0.08
N GLU A 209 -8.61 -24.09 -0.73
CA GLU A 209 -7.31 -24.55 -1.25
C GLU A 209 -6.60 -23.50 -2.10
N GLU A 210 -7.33 -22.75 -2.91
CA GLU A 210 -6.76 -21.71 -3.76
C GLU A 210 -6.12 -20.56 -2.92
N LEU A 211 -6.70 -20.24 -1.78
CA LEU A 211 -6.08 -19.31 -0.82
C LEU A 211 -4.76 -19.85 -0.29
N VAL A 212 -4.73 -21.13 0.09
CA VAL A 212 -3.51 -21.79 0.59
C VAL A 212 -2.42 -21.81 -0.50
N GLU A 213 -2.78 -22.07 -1.76
CA GLU A 213 -1.84 -22.04 -2.88
C GLU A 213 -1.22 -20.66 -3.07
N ARG A 214 -2.02 -19.59 -3.00
CA ARG A 214 -1.51 -18.21 -3.06
C ARG A 214 -0.57 -17.90 -1.90
N LEU A 215 -0.88 -18.31 -0.68
CA LEU A 215 0.00 -18.13 0.47
C LEU A 215 1.33 -18.90 0.31
N ARG A 216 1.28 -20.10 -0.28
CA ARG A 216 2.48 -20.87 -0.61
C ARG A 216 3.34 -20.18 -1.67
N ALA A 217 2.74 -19.55 -2.67
CA ALA A 217 3.46 -18.80 -3.70
C ALA A 217 4.32 -17.68 -3.08
N PHE A 218 3.78 -16.87 -2.19
CA PHE A 218 4.56 -15.86 -1.46
C PHE A 218 5.76 -16.48 -0.74
N ARG A 219 5.53 -17.56 -0.01
CA ARG A 219 6.60 -18.24 0.74
C ARG A 219 7.67 -18.82 -0.17
N GLN A 220 7.31 -19.40 -1.31
CA GLN A 220 8.24 -19.96 -2.30
C GLN A 220 9.15 -18.90 -2.89
N HIS A 221 8.66 -17.67 -3.05
CA HIS A 221 9.43 -16.49 -3.49
C HIS A 221 10.13 -15.75 -2.34
N GLY A 222 10.08 -16.29 -1.10
CA GLY A 222 10.79 -15.70 0.05
C GLY A 222 10.18 -14.43 0.61
N VAL A 223 8.88 -14.20 0.37
CA VAL A 223 8.10 -13.10 0.95
C VAL A 223 7.24 -13.65 2.09
N TYR A 224 7.50 -13.21 3.32
CA TYR A 224 6.69 -13.57 4.49
C TYR A 224 5.40 -12.77 4.52
N ILE A 225 4.30 -13.44 4.88
CA ILE A 225 2.98 -12.81 4.93
C ILE A 225 2.56 -12.59 6.38
N LEU A 226 2.18 -11.36 6.67
CA LEU A 226 1.36 -11.00 7.82
C LEU A 226 -0.09 -10.92 7.34
N GLY A 227 -0.86 -11.99 7.53
CA GLY A 227 -2.26 -12.06 7.13
C GLY A 227 -3.16 -11.31 8.10
N SER A 228 -4.04 -10.46 7.61
CA SER A 228 -5.09 -9.86 8.42
C SER A 228 -6.45 -10.53 8.16
N PHE A 229 -7.24 -10.69 9.23
CA PHE A 229 -8.56 -11.31 9.20
C PHE A 229 -9.59 -10.39 9.85
N ILE A 230 -10.82 -10.44 9.35
CA ILE A 230 -11.98 -9.75 9.93
C ILE A 230 -12.91 -10.80 10.52
N PHE A 231 -13.30 -10.63 11.79
CA PHE A 231 -14.27 -11.44 12.47
C PHE A 231 -15.55 -10.63 12.76
N GLY A 232 -16.67 -11.31 12.83
CA GLY A 232 -17.98 -10.70 13.06
C GLY A 232 -18.67 -10.28 11.77
N LEU A 233 -18.30 -10.89 10.64
CA LEU A 233 -19.00 -10.70 9.37
C LEU A 233 -20.41 -11.30 9.43
N PRO A 234 -21.40 -10.76 8.67
CA PRO A 234 -22.76 -11.29 8.65
C PRO A 234 -22.85 -12.77 8.28
N SER A 235 -21.91 -13.24 7.46
CA SER A 235 -21.82 -14.64 7.02
C SER A 235 -21.08 -15.56 7.99
N ASP A 236 -20.42 -15.04 9.02
CA ASP A 236 -19.66 -15.86 9.97
C ASP A 236 -20.53 -16.90 10.70
N ARG A 237 -19.96 -18.07 10.90
CA ARG A 237 -20.54 -19.21 11.65
C ARG A 237 -19.45 -19.78 12.57
N HIS A 238 -19.82 -20.61 13.53
CA HIS A 238 -18.84 -21.23 14.44
C HIS A 238 -17.70 -21.90 13.68
N GLY A 239 -17.99 -22.67 12.63
CA GLY A 239 -16.97 -23.31 11.81
C GLY A 239 -16.04 -22.36 11.04
N THR A 240 -16.43 -21.08 10.87
CA THR A 240 -15.56 -20.07 10.23
C THR A 240 -14.34 -19.75 11.11
N PHE A 241 -14.55 -19.71 12.44
CA PHE A 241 -13.46 -19.44 13.39
C PHE A 241 -12.47 -20.59 13.42
N ASP A 242 -12.97 -21.85 13.43
CA ASP A 242 -12.11 -23.04 13.39
C ASP A 242 -11.30 -23.09 12.09
N ALA A 243 -11.94 -22.88 10.94
CA ALA A 243 -11.27 -22.84 9.64
C ALA A 243 -10.22 -21.72 9.55
N THR A 244 -10.49 -20.57 10.19
CA THR A 244 -9.50 -19.48 10.24
C THR A 244 -8.30 -19.84 11.11
N ALA A 245 -8.53 -20.51 12.25
CA ALA A 245 -7.46 -20.95 13.14
C ALA A 245 -6.60 -22.06 12.51
N GLU A 246 -7.18 -22.93 11.68
CA GLU A 246 -6.43 -23.95 10.94
C GLU A 246 -5.55 -23.37 9.82
N LEU A 247 -5.98 -22.25 9.24
CA LEU A 247 -5.21 -21.57 8.19
C LEU A 247 -4.04 -20.75 8.77
N ALA A 248 -4.22 -20.13 9.92
CA ALA A 248 -3.28 -19.19 10.54
C ALA A 248 -2.07 -19.89 11.19
#